data_64b1deb5d5597f133215aabafd2fd36e
#
_entry.id   64b1deb5d5597f133215aabafd2fd36e
#
_cell.length_a   1.000
_cell.length_b   1.000
_cell.length_c   1.000
_cell.angle_alpha   90.00
_cell.angle_beta   90.00
_cell.angle_gamma   90.00
#
_symmetry.space_group_name_H-M   'P 1'
#
loop_
_entity.id
_entity.type
_entity.pdbx_description
1 polymer ?
#
loop_
_entity_poly.entity_id
_entity_poly.type
_entity_poly.pdbx_seq_one_letter_code
_entity_poly.pdbx_strand_id
1 'polypeptide(L)'
;KEVELSDAYQNTGAQLVKEVASKTGDDAGDGTTTATVLAQAIVAEGLKNVTAGASPMDIKRGIDKAVAKVVDSIKSQAEKVGDNYDKIEQVASVSANNDPVIGKLIADAMRKVSKDGVITIEEAKGTDTTIGVVEGMQFDRGYLSAYFVTNTEKMECEMEKPYILIYDKKISN
;
A
#
# COMPACT_ATOMS: atom_id res chain seq x y z
N LYS A 1 -0.25 3.71 -13.22
CA LYS A 1 0.86 2.74 -13.44
C LYS A 1 1.29 2.63 -14.91
N GLU A 2 0.50 3.12 -15.89
CA GLU A 2 0.66 2.87 -17.33
C GLU A 2 0.97 4.14 -18.13
N VAL A 3 1.62 5.11 -17.52
CA VAL A 3 2.01 6.34 -18.22
C VAL A 3 3.26 6.05 -19.04
N GLU A 4 3.13 6.20 -20.36
CA GLU A 4 4.22 6.13 -21.33
C GLU A 4 4.17 7.34 -22.24
N LEU A 5 5.33 7.91 -22.54
CA LEU A 5 5.45 9.06 -23.44
C LEU A 5 6.17 8.65 -24.72
N SER A 6 5.80 9.25 -25.83
CA SER A 6 6.34 8.94 -27.16
C SER A 6 7.79 9.35 -27.33
N ASP A 7 8.24 10.41 -26.64
CA ASP A 7 9.63 10.85 -26.64
C ASP A 7 10.46 10.05 -25.61
N ALA A 8 11.55 9.46 -26.04
CA ALA A 8 12.38 8.56 -25.22
C ALA A 8 13.00 9.26 -24.00
N TYR A 9 13.43 10.54 -24.14
CA TYR A 9 14.01 11.28 -23.02
C TYR A 9 12.95 11.67 -22.01
N GLN A 10 11.80 12.17 -22.48
CA GLN A 10 10.68 12.48 -21.60
C GLN A 10 10.14 11.23 -20.91
N ASN A 11 10.10 10.11 -21.62
CA ASN A 11 9.66 8.83 -21.06
C ASN A 11 10.61 8.35 -19.96
N THR A 12 11.91 8.54 -20.10
CA THR A 12 12.87 8.24 -19.03
C THR A 12 12.56 9.04 -17.76
N GLY A 13 12.27 10.33 -17.88
CA GLY A 13 11.83 11.17 -16.77
C GLY A 13 10.51 10.69 -16.16
N ALA A 14 9.54 10.34 -17.00
CA ALA A 14 8.25 9.80 -16.55
C ALA A 14 8.42 8.48 -15.76
N GLN A 15 9.31 7.59 -16.18
CA GLN A 15 9.57 6.34 -15.46
C GLN A 15 10.20 6.57 -14.08
N LEU A 16 11.12 7.56 -13.93
CA LEU A 16 11.68 7.94 -12.63
C LEU A 16 10.59 8.47 -11.67
N VAL A 17 9.69 9.31 -12.17
CA VAL A 17 8.56 9.82 -11.36
C VAL A 17 7.58 8.70 -11.02
N LYS A 18 7.33 7.78 -11.95
CA LYS A 18 6.51 6.58 -11.71
C LYS A 18 7.08 5.70 -10.61
N GLU A 19 8.41 5.56 -10.52
CA GLU A 19 9.07 4.84 -9.44
C GLU A 19 8.77 5.46 -8.06
N VAL A 20 8.79 6.78 -7.94
CA VAL A 20 8.42 7.50 -6.72
C VAL A 20 6.99 7.18 -6.29
N ALA A 21 6.04 7.25 -7.23
CA ALA A 21 4.64 6.94 -6.97
C ALA A 21 4.45 5.46 -6.57
N SER A 22 5.10 4.53 -7.27
CA SER A 22 5.00 3.10 -6.99
C SER A 22 5.53 2.77 -5.61
N LYS A 23 6.72 3.26 -5.26
CA LYS A 23 7.32 3.06 -3.95
C LYS A 23 6.45 3.62 -2.82
N THR A 24 5.87 4.80 -3.01
CA THR A 24 4.95 5.38 -2.03
C THR A 24 3.70 4.51 -1.87
N GLY A 25 3.14 4.00 -2.97
CA GLY A 25 2.00 3.09 -2.94
C GLY A 25 2.31 1.77 -2.23
N ASP A 26 3.49 1.21 -2.46
CA ASP A 26 3.92 -0.04 -1.83
C ASP A 26 4.18 0.12 -0.32
N ASP A 27 4.79 1.24 0.10
CA ASP A 27 5.14 1.51 1.49
C ASP A 27 3.96 2.00 2.34
N ALA A 28 3.08 2.84 1.79
CA ALA A 28 2.02 3.54 2.52
C ALA A 28 0.60 3.20 2.06
N GLY A 29 0.43 2.60 0.89
CA GLY A 29 -0.88 2.31 0.30
C GLY A 29 -1.64 3.53 -0.24
N ASP A 30 -1.18 4.74 0.05
CA ASP A 30 -1.81 6.00 -0.33
C ASP A 30 -0.77 7.12 -0.52
N GLY A 31 -1.19 8.29 -0.99
CA GLY A 31 -0.32 9.47 -1.13
C GLY A 31 0.54 9.49 -2.39
N THR A 32 0.26 8.65 -3.38
CA THR A 32 1.04 8.56 -4.63
C THR A 32 1.05 9.87 -5.42
N THR A 33 -0.07 10.57 -5.48
CA THR A 33 -0.19 11.89 -6.13
C THR A 33 0.61 12.95 -5.39
N THR A 34 0.50 13.00 -4.07
CA THR A 34 1.27 13.92 -3.22
C THR A 34 2.77 13.72 -3.39
N ALA A 35 3.24 12.46 -3.37
CA ALA A 35 4.65 12.13 -3.59
C ALA A 35 5.13 12.57 -4.97
N THR A 36 4.31 12.41 -6.02
CA THR A 36 4.61 12.85 -7.38
C THR A 36 4.77 14.37 -7.46
N VAL A 37 3.86 15.13 -6.86
CA VAL A 37 3.92 16.60 -6.81
C VAL A 37 5.15 17.08 -6.04
N LEU A 38 5.46 16.46 -4.90
CA LEU A 38 6.66 16.78 -4.13
C LEU A 38 7.94 16.47 -4.91
N ALA A 39 8.02 15.34 -5.59
CA ALA A 39 9.16 14.97 -6.43
C ALA A 39 9.36 16.01 -7.55
N GLN A 40 8.28 16.41 -8.23
CA GLN A 40 8.34 17.47 -9.25
C GLN A 40 8.90 18.78 -8.68
N ALA A 41 8.39 19.22 -7.54
CA ALA A 41 8.83 20.48 -6.91
C ALA A 41 10.31 20.43 -6.49
N ILE A 42 10.75 19.33 -5.88
CA ILE A 42 12.14 19.13 -5.46
C ILE A 42 13.08 19.12 -6.67
N VAL A 43 12.73 18.39 -7.73
CA VAL A 43 13.54 18.32 -8.94
C VAL A 43 13.60 19.69 -9.64
N ALA A 44 12.47 20.35 -9.80
CA ALA A 44 12.43 21.68 -10.44
C ALA A 44 13.29 22.71 -9.71
N GLU A 45 13.22 22.75 -8.37
CA GLU A 45 14.02 23.67 -7.57
C GLU A 45 15.49 23.26 -7.50
N GLY A 46 15.76 21.95 -7.43
CA GLY A 46 17.14 21.43 -7.50
C GLY A 46 17.84 21.77 -8.81
N LEU A 47 17.15 21.63 -9.94
CA LEU A 47 17.69 21.95 -11.27
C LEU A 47 18.04 23.43 -11.40
N LYS A 48 17.27 24.35 -10.85
CA LYS A 48 17.60 25.78 -10.84
C LYS A 48 18.94 26.02 -10.16
N ASN A 49 19.19 25.38 -9.03
CA ASN A 49 20.43 25.51 -8.29
C ASN A 49 21.62 24.86 -9.04
N VAL A 50 21.42 23.72 -9.67
CA VAL A 50 22.45 23.05 -10.49
C VAL A 50 22.84 23.94 -11.69
N THR A 51 21.85 24.49 -12.39
CA THR A 51 22.11 25.41 -13.52
C THR A 51 22.81 26.72 -13.08
N ALA A 52 22.60 27.12 -11.83
CA ALA A 52 23.32 28.26 -11.23
C ALA A 52 24.74 27.89 -10.76
N GLY A 53 25.22 26.66 -10.97
CA GLY A 53 26.57 26.21 -10.67
C GLY A 53 26.73 25.49 -9.32
N ALA A 54 25.65 25.21 -8.61
CA ALA A 54 25.73 24.43 -7.37
C ALA A 54 26.04 22.95 -7.65
N SER A 55 26.83 22.34 -6.76
CA SER A 55 27.16 20.90 -6.84
C SER A 55 25.92 20.03 -6.62
N PRO A 56 25.55 19.14 -7.55
CA PRO A 56 24.41 18.22 -7.36
C PRO A 56 24.56 17.34 -6.11
N MET A 57 25.81 16.97 -5.77
CA MET A 57 26.09 16.15 -4.59
C MET A 57 25.86 16.89 -3.29
N ASP A 58 26.15 18.19 -3.25
CA ASP A 58 25.91 19.03 -2.07
C ASP A 58 24.41 19.32 -1.91
N ILE A 59 23.69 19.51 -3.02
CA ILE A 59 22.22 19.62 -3.01
C ILE A 59 21.62 18.32 -2.46
N LYS A 60 22.08 17.16 -2.93
CA LYS A 60 21.61 15.85 -2.40
C LYS A 60 21.83 15.75 -0.89
N ARG A 61 23.02 16.09 -0.39
CA ARG A 61 23.31 16.08 1.06
C ARG A 61 22.40 17.03 1.84
N GLY A 62 22.07 18.18 1.23
CA GLY A 62 21.13 19.14 1.79
C GLY A 62 19.70 18.56 1.87
N ILE A 63 19.24 17.91 0.81
CA ILE A 63 17.94 17.24 0.73
C ILE A 63 17.86 16.14 1.80
N ASP A 64 18.88 15.28 1.91
CA ASP A 64 18.91 14.19 2.90
C ASP A 64 18.75 14.72 4.35
N LYS A 65 19.44 15.82 4.68
CA LYS A 65 19.31 16.49 5.99
C LYS A 65 17.93 17.12 6.19
N ALA A 66 17.38 17.75 5.16
CA ALA A 66 16.06 18.37 5.21
C ALA A 66 14.97 17.32 5.39
N VAL A 67 15.03 16.19 4.65
CA VAL A 67 14.08 15.09 4.76
C VAL A 67 14.03 14.55 6.18
N ALA A 68 15.17 14.31 6.82
CA ALA A 68 15.21 13.84 8.21
C ALA A 68 14.43 14.79 9.15
N LYS A 69 14.66 16.11 9.02
CA LYS A 69 13.97 17.13 9.84
C LYS A 69 12.47 17.21 9.54
N VAL A 70 12.10 17.12 8.26
CA VAL A 70 10.69 17.14 7.84
C VAL A 70 9.96 15.92 8.36
N VAL A 71 10.56 14.72 8.27
CA VAL A 71 9.98 13.49 8.79
C VAL A 71 9.75 13.56 10.29
N ASP A 72 10.73 14.09 11.07
CA ASP A 72 10.56 14.28 12.51
C ASP A 72 9.42 15.26 12.83
N SER A 73 9.31 16.35 12.06
CA SER A 73 8.23 17.31 12.21
C SER A 73 6.85 16.70 11.89
N ILE A 74 6.75 15.94 10.80
CA ILE A 74 5.51 15.25 10.43
C ILE A 74 5.10 14.24 11.51
N LYS A 75 6.05 13.46 12.04
CA LYS A 75 5.79 12.52 13.15
C LYS A 75 5.26 13.22 14.40
N SER A 76 5.75 14.42 14.70
CA SER A 76 5.29 15.20 15.86
C SER A 76 3.89 15.78 15.68
N GLN A 77 3.45 15.98 14.44
CA GLN A 77 2.12 16.49 14.09
C GLN A 77 1.10 15.37 13.85
N ALA A 78 1.57 14.14 13.66
CA ALA A 78 0.71 13.01 13.36
C ALA A 78 -0.19 12.65 14.55
N GLU A 79 -1.48 12.54 14.30
CA GLU A 79 -2.46 12.06 15.26
C GLU A 79 -2.66 10.54 15.11
N LYS A 80 -2.61 9.85 16.25
CA LYS A 80 -2.93 8.41 16.27
C LYS A 80 -4.42 8.19 16.09
N VAL A 81 -4.82 7.37 15.14
CA VAL A 81 -6.21 6.98 14.91
C VAL A 81 -6.72 6.10 16.07
N GLY A 82 -5.90 5.14 16.53
CA GLY A 82 -6.24 4.24 17.65
C GLY A 82 -7.54 3.47 17.40
N ASP A 83 -8.40 3.43 18.41
CA ASP A 83 -9.69 2.72 18.39
C ASP A 83 -10.87 3.63 18.00
N ASN A 84 -10.59 4.79 17.45
CA ASN A 84 -11.63 5.71 17.04
C ASN A 84 -12.15 5.33 15.65
N TYR A 85 -13.26 4.60 15.61
CA TYR A 85 -13.88 4.14 14.36
C TYR A 85 -14.39 5.27 13.47
N ASP A 86 -14.70 6.43 14.02
CA ASP A 86 -15.08 7.59 13.20
C ASP A 86 -13.87 8.15 12.45
N LYS A 87 -12.69 8.16 13.09
CA LYS A 87 -11.44 8.49 12.40
C LYS A 87 -11.06 7.43 11.34
N ILE A 88 -11.29 6.15 11.63
CA ILE A 88 -11.08 5.06 10.65
C ILE A 88 -11.98 5.27 9.43
N GLU A 89 -13.26 5.59 9.65
CA GLU A 89 -14.21 5.88 8.57
C GLU A 89 -13.77 7.08 7.72
N GLN A 90 -13.32 8.16 8.37
CA GLN A 90 -12.82 9.35 7.68
C GLN A 90 -11.58 9.04 6.82
N VAL A 91 -10.60 8.33 7.38
CA VAL A 91 -9.39 7.93 6.66
C VAL A 91 -9.74 7.02 5.48
N ALA A 92 -10.58 6.02 5.70
CA ALA A 92 -11.01 5.10 4.65
C ALA A 92 -11.80 5.83 3.56
N SER A 93 -12.65 6.78 3.92
CA SER A 93 -13.38 7.61 2.93
C SER A 93 -12.43 8.44 2.07
N VAL A 94 -11.43 9.08 2.68
CA VAL A 94 -10.44 9.87 1.95
C VAL A 94 -9.63 8.98 1.00
N SER A 95 -9.19 7.82 1.46
CA SER A 95 -8.45 6.84 0.63
C SER A 95 -9.29 6.28 -0.51
N ALA A 96 -10.61 6.22 -0.34
CA ALA A 96 -11.57 5.84 -1.36
C ALA A 96 -12.04 7.03 -2.24
N ASN A 97 -11.21 8.04 -2.44
CA ASN A 97 -11.51 9.23 -3.22
C ASN A 97 -12.73 10.01 -2.72
N ASN A 98 -12.85 10.18 -1.40
CA ASN A 98 -13.95 10.81 -0.68
C ASN A 98 -15.31 10.09 -0.84
N ASP A 99 -15.29 8.77 -0.97
CA ASP A 99 -16.50 7.96 -0.97
C ASP A 99 -16.87 7.55 0.48
N PRO A 100 -17.95 8.14 1.06
CA PRO A 100 -18.34 7.83 2.43
C PRO A 100 -18.99 6.45 2.57
N VAL A 101 -19.50 5.87 1.48
CA VAL A 101 -20.11 4.52 1.49
C VAL A 101 -19.02 3.49 1.70
N ILE A 102 -17.93 3.59 0.94
CA ILE A 102 -16.76 2.71 1.10
C ILE A 102 -16.12 2.94 2.46
N GLY A 103 -15.96 4.20 2.89
CA GLY A 103 -15.40 4.53 4.20
C GLY A 103 -16.14 3.85 5.36
N LYS A 104 -17.47 3.95 5.35
CA LYS A 104 -18.32 3.29 6.34
C LYS A 104 -18.21 1.77 6.28
N LEU A 105 -18.20 1.19 5.07
CA LEU A 105 -18.04 -0.25 4.88
C LEU A 105 -16.74 -0.79 5.50
N ILE A 106 -15.64 -0.09 5.29
CA ILE A 106 -14.34 -0.43 5.88
C ILE A 106 -14.37 -0.29 7.41
N ALA A 107 -14.94 0.80 7.94
CA ALA A 107 -15.06 0.99 9.38
C ALA A 107 -15.92 -0.10 10.04
N ASP A 108 -17.00 -0.52 9.40
CA ASP A 108 -17.86 -1.62 9.86
C ASP A 108 -17.15 -2.97 9.80
N ALA A 109 -16.33 -3.20 8.77
CA ALA A 109 -15.47 -4.38 8.69
C ALA A 109 -14.43 -4.39 9.83
N MET A 110 -13.76 -3.27 10.09
CA MET A 110 -12.80 -3.11 11.20
C MET A 110 -13.44 -3.37 12.57
N ARG A 111 -14.67 -2.93 12.78
CA ARG A 111 -15.41 -3.22 14.03
C ARG A 111 -15.64 -4.72 14.24
N LYS A 112 -15.81 -5.49 13.15
CA LYS A 112 -16.07 -6.93 13.21
C LYS A 112 -14.81 -7.76 13.41
N VAL A 113 -13.70 -7.37 12.79
CA VAL A 113 -12.46 -8.17 12.81
C VAL A 113 -11.48 -7.77 13.92
N SER A 114 -11.76 -6.69 14.67
CA SER A 114 -10.85 -6.12 15.67
C SER A 114 -9.50 -5.64 15.11
N LYS A 115 -8.60 -5.19 15.99
CA LYS A 115 -7.31 -4.57 15.62
C LYS A 115 -6.34 -5.49 14.89
N ASP A 116 -6.41 -6.77 15.19
CA ASP A 116 -5.49 -7.79 14.67
C ASP A 116 -6.04 -8.48 13.42
N GLY A 117 -7.24 -8.07 12.98
CA GLY A 117 -7.89 -8.62 11.80
C GLY A 117 -7.29 -8.08 10.51
N VAL A 118 -7.27 -8.92 9.49
CA VAL A 118 -6.86 -8.55 8.13
C VAL A 118 -8.11 -8.29 7.30
N ILE A 119 -8.13 -7.17 6.59
CA ILE A 119 -9.16 -6.85 5.61
C ILE A 119 -8.58 -7.04 4.22
N THR A 120 -9.20 -7.92 3.44
CA THR A 120 -8.91 -8.09 2.02
C THR A 120 -10.05 -7.54 1.19
N ILE A 121 -9.75 -7.01 0.02
CA ILE A 121 -10.72 -6.48 -0.93
C ILE A 121 -10.62 -7.34 -2.19
N GLU A 122 -11.71 -7.96 -2.57
CA GLU A 122 -11.81 -8.83 -3.74
C GLU A 122 -12.93 -8.35 -4.65
N GLU A 123 -12.81 -8.63 -5.93
CA GLU A 123 -13.87 -8.36 -6.90
C GLU A 123 -15.04 -9.32 -6.67
N ALA A 124 -16.22 -8.76 -6.45
CA ALA A 124 -17.42 -9.56 -6.26
C ALA A 124 -17.88 -10.23 -7.57
N LYS A 125 -18.42 -11.44 -7.48
CA LYS A 125 -19.07 -12.11 -8.62
C LYS A 125 -20.44 -11.50 -8.96
N GLY A 126 -21.00 -10.69 -8.07
CA GLY A 126 -22.29 -10.03 -8.20
C GLY A 126 -22.17 -8.52 -8.34
N THR A 127 -23.32 -7.84 -8.41
CA THR A 127 -23.41 -6.38 -8.52
C THR A 127 -23.36 -5.66 -7.18
N ASP A 128 -23.57 -6.37 -6.08
CA ASP A 128 -23.66 -5.80 -4.75
C ASP A 128 -22.34 -5.93 -3.98
N THR A 129 -21.96 -4.86 -3.27
CA THR A 129 -20.83 -4.89 -2.37
C THR A 129 -21.23 -5.51 -1.05
N THR A 130 -20.56 -6.59 -0.65
CA THR A 130 -20.85 -7.33 0.57
C THR A 130 -19.61 -7.45 1.46
N ILE A 131 -19.85 -7.57 2.80
CA ILE A 131 -18.78 -7.86 3.77
C ILE A 131 -18.94 -9.33 4.18
N GLY A 132 -17.93 -10.14 3.83
CA GLY A 132 -17.74 -11.47 4.40
C GLY A 132 -16.82 -11.41 5.61
N VAL A 133 -17.18 -12.07 6.70
CA VAL A 133 -16.31 -12.21 7.88
C VAL A 133 -16.03 -13.69 8.07
N VAL A 134 -14.74 -14.03 8.13
CA VAL A 134 -14.28 -15.39 8.45
C VAL A 134 -13.46 -15.33 9.73
N GLU A 135 -13.63 -16.33 10.59
CA GLU A 135 -12.78 -16.48 11.77
C GLU A 135 -11.46 -17.12 11.34
N GLY A 136 -10.37 -16.37 11.47
CA GLY A 136 -9.05 -16.81 11.06
C GLY A 136 -8.36 -15.88 10.07
N MET A 137 -7.47 -16.41 9.26
CA MET A 137 -6.77 -15.69 8.19
C MET A 137 -7.03 -16.37 6.85
N GLN A 138 -7.28 -15.53 5.83
CA GLN A 138 -7.38 -15.98 4.44
C GLN A 138 -6.11 -15.58 3.70
N PHE A 139 -5.57 -16.52 2.91
CA PHE A 139 -4.40 -16.30 2.07
C PHE A 139 -4.77 -16.49 0.60
N ASP A 140 -4.20 -15.68 -0.28
CA ASP A 140 -4.42 -15.78 -1.72
C ASP A 140 -3.77 -17.02 -2.36
N ARG A 141 -2.86 -17.68 -1.63
CA ARG A 141 -2.17 -18.88 -2.08
C ARG A 141 -2.61 -20.06 -1.25
N GLY A 142 -3.06 -21.10 -1.95
CA GLY A 142 -3.38 -22.39 -1.37
C GLY A 142 -2.21 -23.38 -1.38
N TYR A 143 -2.52 -24.65 -1.46
CA TYR A 143 -1.54 -25.72 -1.54
C TYR A 143 -0.71 -25.68 -2.83
N LEU A 144 0.52 -26.17 -2.77
CA LEU A 144 1.47 -26.16 -3.90
C LEU A 144 1.12 -27.16 -5.02
N SER A 145 0.31 -28.16 -4.74
CA SER A 145 -0.08 -29.19 -5.68
C SER A 145 -1.50 -29.66 -5.43
N ALA A 146 -2.25 -29.91 -6.50
CA ALA A 146 -3.59 -30.48 -6.43
C ALA A 146 -3.65 -31.85 -5.73
N TYR A 147 -2.52 -32.55 -5.60
CA TYR A 147 -2.43 -33.81 -4.84
C TYR A 147 -2.59 -33.65 -3.33
N PHE A 148 -2.51 -32.43 -2.79
CA PHE A 148 -2.76 -32.15 -1.37
C PHE A 148 -4.24 -31.99 -1.02
N VAL A 149 -5.13 -32.15 -1.99
CA VAL A 149 -6.57 -32.10 -1.80
C VAL A 149 -7.05 -33.29 -0.97
N THR A 150 -7.77 -33.02 0.11
CA THR A 150 -8.41 -34.09 0.95
C THR A 150 -9.81 -34.41 0.47
N ASN A 151 -10.50 -33.46 -0.16
CA ASN A 151 -11.82 -33.62 -0.77
C ASN A 151 -11.74 -33.33 -2.27
N THR A 152 -11.71 -34.37 -3.08
CA THR A 152 -11.57 -34.28 -4.55
C THR A 152 -12.82 -33.77 -5.26
N GLU A 153 -14.00 -33.90 -4.67
CA GLU A 153 -15.24 -33.40 -5.27
C GLU A 153 -15.34 -31.88 -5.20
N LYS A 154 -14.94 -31.32 -4.06
CA LYS A 154 -14.93 -29.86 -3.84
C LYS A 154 -13.60 -29.19 -4.18
N MET A 155 -12.55 -29.99 -4.44
CA MET A 155 -11.17 -29.50 -4.62
C MET A 155 -10.68 -28.69 -3.41
N GLU A 156 -10.96 -29.17 -2.21
CA GLU A 156 -10.62 -28.54 -0.94
C GLU A 156 -9.65 -29.41 -0.13
N CYS A 157 -8.79 -28.75 0.66
CA CYS A 157 -7.94 -29.39 1.64
C CYS A 157 -8.40 -28.93 3.03
N GLU A 158 -9.11 -29.81 3.75
CA GLU A 158 -9.60 -29.56 5.09
C GLU A 158 -8.79 -30.37 6.11
N MET A 159 -8.30 -29.72 7.14
CA MET A 159 -7.52 -30.31 8.22
C MET A 159 -8.08 -29.88 9.56
N GLU A 160 -8.44 -30.82 10.41
CA GLU A 160 -8.90 -30.56 11.76
C GLU A 160 -7.71 -30.32 12.70
N LYS A 161 -7.67 -29.17 13.40
CA LYS A 161 -6.64 -28.80 14.38
C LYS A 161 -5.20 -29.05 13.90
N PRO A 162 -4.81 -28.58 12.72
CA PRO A 162 -3.48 -28.83 12.18
C PRO A 162 -2.41 -28.09 12.98
N TYR A 163 -1.22 -28.66 13.05
CA TYR A 163 -0.03 -27.90 13.47
C TYR A 163 0.48 -27.09 12.29
N ILE A 164 0.70 -25.78 12.49
CA ILE A 164 1.17 -24.88 11.44
C ILE A 164 2.64 -24.57 11.66
N LEU A 165 3.49 -24.92 10.69
CA LEU A 165 4.90 -24.50 10.64
C LEU A 165 5.02 -23.27 9.74
N ILE A 166 5.44 -22.16 10.34
CA ILE A 166 5.76 -20.92 9.61
C ILE A 166 7.26 -20.87 9.38
N TYR A 167 7.67 -20.80 8.10
CA TYR A 167 9.07 -20.77 7.72
C TYR A 167 9.27 -19.90 6.47
N ASP A 168 10.27 -19.05 6.48
CA ASP A 168 10.52 -18.04 5.44
C ASP A 168 11.34 -18.55 4.24
N LYS A 169 11.88 -19.77 4.32
CA LYS A 169 12.72 -20.36 3.28
C LYS A 169 12.09 -21.61 2.70
N LYS A 170 12.53 -21.97 1.51
CA LYS A 170 12.11 -23.24 0.88
C LYS A 170 12.57 -24.41 1.74
N ILE A 171 11.64 -25.26 2.13
CA ILE A 171 11.95 -26.56 2.76
C ILE A 171 12.25 -27.54 1.64
N SER A 172 13.47 -28.01 1.59
CA SER A 172 13.92 -29.08 0.71
C SER A 172 14.60 -30.14 1.57
N ASN A 173 14.57 -31.40 1.10
CA ASN A 173 15.19 -32.53 1.81
C ASN A 173 16.59 -32.25 2.29
#